data_4ac75d915c0659f49ea002dfc6496e31
#
_entry.id   4ac75d915c0659f49ea002dfc6496e31
#
_cell.length_a   1.000
_cell.length_b   1.000
_cell.length_c   1.000
_cell.angle_alpha   90.00
_cell.angle_beta   90.00
_cell.angle_gamma   90.00
#
_symmetry.space_group_name_H-M   'P 1'
#
loop_
_entity.id
_entity.type
_entity.pdbx_description
1 polymer ?
#
loop_
_entity_poly.entity_id
_entity_poly.type
_entity_poly.pdbx_seq_one_letter_code
_entity_poly.pdbx_strand_id
1 'polypeptide(L)'
;MKQKRKRLWAALLTFVLLVSLLAIPVAAVEEDPITVVNRLSDFMFGLVRAVGMIMLGFAVVQIGLSLKSHDPSQRANGFMTLAGGVVITFAKEILTLITG
;
A
#
# COMPACT_ATOMS: atom_id res chain seq x y z
N MET A 1 25.59 -8.99 24.78
CA MET A 1 24.42 -8.13 25.02
C MET A 1 24.65 -6.67 24.67
N LYS A 2 25.81 -6.11 24.97
CA LYS A 2 26.14 -4.73 24.59
C LYS A 2 26.15 -4.49 23.07
N GLN A 3 26.50 -5.50 22.26
CA GLN A 3 26.51 -5.39 20.79
C GLN A 3 25.10 -5.34 20.19
N LYS A 4 24.13 -6.06 20.78
CA LYS A 4 22.74 -6.01 20.34
C LYS A 4 22.11 -4.64 20.57
N ARG A 5 22.41 -4.00 21.71
CA ARG A 5 21.97 -2.65 22.02
C ARG A 5 22.53 -1.63 21.02
N LYS A 6 23.84 -1.74 20.73
CA LYS A 6 24.48 -0.83 19.75
C LYS A 6 23.88 -0.99 18.36
N ARG A 7 23.58 -2.23 17.94
CA ARG A 7 22.94 -2.50 16.64
C ARG A 7 21.52 -1.93 16.58
N LEU A 8 20.75 -2.09 17.67
CA LEU A 8 19.41 -1.54 17.75
C LEU A 8 19.41 -0.02 17.69
N TRP A 9 20.32 0.62 18.42
CA TRP A 9 20.47 2.07 18.40
C TRP A 9 20.91 2.57 17.04
N ALA A 10 21.85 1.88 16.39
CA ALA A 10 22.30 2.22 15.03
C ALA A 10 21.15 2.08 14.02
N ALA A 11 20.34 1.01 14.14
CA ALA A 11 19.17 0.81 13.29
C ALA A 11 18.14 1.92 13.49
N LEU A 12 17.86 2.30 14.73
CA LEU A 12 16.94 3.39 15.04
C LEU A 12 17.43 4.71 14.49
N LEU A 13 18.72 5.03 14.68
CA LEU A 13 19.32 6.27 14.15
C LEU A 13 19.26 6.30 12.64
N THR A 14 19.57 5.19 11.98
CA THR A 14 19.47 5.09 10.52
C THR A 14 18.05 5.30 10.03
N PHE A 15 17.08 4.70 10.71
CA PHE A 15 15.67 4.84 10.38
C PHE A 15 15.20 6.29 10.53
N VAL A 16 15.55 6.93 11.65
CA VAL A 16 15.22 8.34 11.91
C VAL A 16 15.84 9.25 10.85
N LEU A 17 17.11 9.01 10.48
CA LEU A 17 17.77 9.79 9.44
C LEU A 17 17.10 9.61 8.08
N LEU A 18 16.73 8.40 7.71
CA LEU A 18 16.02 8.13 6.45
C LEU A 18 14.66 8.84 6.41
N VAL A 19 13.90 8.75 7.50
CA VAL A 19 12.62 9.45 7.60
C VAL A 19 12.80 10.96 7.53
N SER A 20 13.82 11.49 8.20
CA SER A 20 14.13 12.92 8.18
C SER A 20 14.51 13.42 6.79
N LEU A 21 15.31 12.63 6.06
CA LEU A 21 15.70 12.95 4.68
C LEU A 21 14.49 12.95 3.74
N LEU A 22 13.56 12.02 3.93
CA LEU A 22 12.33 11.98 3.15
C LEU A 22 11.40 13.14 3.46
N ALA A 23 11.41 13.64 4.71
CA ALA A 23 10.57 14.76 5.13
C ALA A 23 11.10 16.10 4.66
N ILE A 24 12.43 16.29 4.54
CA ILE A 24 13.06 17.55 4.16
C ILE A 24 12.55 18.09 2.81
N PRO A 25 12.44 17.30 1.73
CA PRO A 25 11.94 17.83 0.46
C PRO A 25 10.51 18.38 0.56
N VAL A 26 9.67 17.77 1.38
CA VAL A 26 8.29 18.23 1.60
C VAL A 26 8.28 19.56 2.34
N ALA A 27 9.14 19.73 3.35
CA ALA A 27 9.23 20.93 4.15
C ALA A 27 9.89 22.11 3.37
N ALA A 28 10.74 21.79 2.39
CA ALA A 28 11.45 22.81 1.60
C ALA A 28 10.62 23.38 0.46
N VAL A 29 9.50 22.74 0.10
CA VAL A 29 8.62 23.22 -0.97
C VAL A 29 7.71 24.31 -0.43
N GLU A 30 7.87 25.53 -0.96
CA GLU A 30 7.02 26.68 -0.62
C GLU A 30 5.67 26.58 -1.34
N GLU A 31 4.88 25.58 -1.01
CA GLU A 31 3.54 25.41 -1.56
C GLU A 31 2.50 25.58 -0.46
N ASP A 32 1.27 25.91 -0.87
CA ASP A 32 0.11 25.94 -0.01
C ASP A 32 0.01 24.60 0.74
N PRO A 33 -0.19 24.59 2.07
CA PRO A 33 -0.34 23.34 2.82
C PRO A 33 -1.38 22.38 2.26
N ILE A 34 -2.49 22.90 1.74
CA ILE A 34 -3.55 22.08 1.14
C ILE A 34 -3.04 21.37 -0.12
N THR A 35 -2.26 22.06 -0.95
CA THR A 35 -1.68 21.46 -2.16
C THR A 35 -0.71 20.33 -1.82
N VAL A 36 0.11 20.52 -0.79
CA VAL A 36 1.06 19.50 -0.33
C VAL A 36 0.30 18.27 0.18
N VAL A 37 -0.75 18.48 0.98
CA VAL A 37 -1.57 17.38 1.50
C VAL A 37 -2.26 16.64 0.36
N ASN A 38 -2.77 17.35 -0.64
CA ASN A 38 -3.41 16.72 -1.80
C ASN A 38 -2.42 15.87 -2.61
N ARG A 39 -1.20 16.37 -2.81
CA ARG A 39 -0.15 15.59 -3.50
C ARG A 39 0.23 14.35 -2.72
N LEU A 40 0.35 14.47 -1.41
CA LEU A 40 0.65 13.35 -0.53
C LEU A 40 -0.49 12.30 -0.59
N SER A 41 -1.73 12.78 -0.54
CA SER A 41 -2.91 11.92 -0.66
C SER A 41 -2.91 11.18 -2.00
N ASP A 42 -2.67 11.86 -3.11
CA ASP A 42 -2.62 11.24 -4.44
C ASP A 42 -1.51 10.19 -4.52
N PHE A 43 -0.36 10.47 -3.93
CA PHE A 43 0.75 9.53 -3.87
C PHE A 43 0.36 8.27 -3.07
N MET A 44 -0.25 8.45 -1.90
CA MET A 44 -0.68 7.33 -1.07
C MET A 44 -1.74 6.47 -1.76
N PHE A 45 -2.72 7.10 -2.41
CA PHE A 45 -3.73 6.37 -3.17
C PHE A 45 -3.12 5.65 -4.37
N GLY A 46 -2.08 6.20 -4.99
CA GLY A 46 -1.34 5.53 -6.04
C GLY A 46 -0.68 4.25 -5.55
N LEU A 47 -0.08 4.29 -4.36
CA LEU A 47 0.51 3.10 -3.72
C LEU A 47 -0.56 2.05 -3.39
N VAL A 48 -1.68 2.49 -2.82
CA VAL A 48 -2.80 1.61 -2.48
C VAL A 48 -3.34 0.93 -3.74
N ARG A 49 -3.50 1.69 -4.82
CA ARG A 49 -3.94 1.14 -6.10
C ARG A 49 -2.97 0.09 -6.63
N ALA A 50 -1.67 0.35 -6.54
CA ALA A 50 -0.65 -0.62 -6.98
C ALA A 50 -0.75 -1.92 -6.19
N VAL A 51 -0.94 -1.84 -4.87
CA VAL A 51 -1.15 -3.01 -4.01
C VAL A 51 -2.42 -3.75 -4.44
N GLY A 52 -3.50 -3.03 -4.71
CA GLY A 52 -4.76 -3.61 -5.18
C GLY A 52 -4.59 -4.35 -6.50
N MET A 53 -3.85 -3.80 -7.44
CA MET A 53 -3.56 -4.44 -8.72
C MET A 53 -2.74 -5.72 -8.57
N ILE A 54 -1.76 -5.72 -7.66
CA ILE A 54 -0.98 -6.92 -7.34
C ILE A 54 -1.90 -7.99 -6.76
N MET A 55 -2.81 -7.62 -5.86
CA MET A 55 -3.79 -8.54 -5.30
C MET A 55 -4.72 -9.13 -6.37
N LEU A 56 -5.14 -8.30 -7.32
CA LEU A 56 -5.97 -8.75 -8.44
C LEU A 56 -5.24 -9.80 -9.29
N GLY A 57 -3.97 -9.55 -9.61
CA GLY A 57 -3.15 -10.51 -10.35
C GLY A 57 -3.01 -11.83 -9.60
N PHE A 58 -2.75 -11.77 -8.31
CA PHE A 58 -2.65 -12.95 -7.47
C PHE A 58 -3.98 -13.72 -7.41
N ALA A 59 -5.10 -13.00 -7.30
CA ALA A 59 -6.43 -13.60 -7.26
C ALA A 59 -6.75 -14.35 -8.56
N VAL A 60 -6.40 -13.77 -9.71
CA VAL A 60 -6.60 -14.42 -11.01
C VAL A 60 -5.82 -15.72 -11.09
N VAL A 61 -4.56 -15.70 -10.66
CA VAL A 61 -3.72 -16.91 -10.63
C VAL A 61 -4.33 -17.96 -9.70
N GLN A 62 -4.78 -17.55 -8.53
CA GLN A 62 -5.39 -18.44 -7.53
C GLN A 62 -6.66 -19.10 -8.07
N ILE A 63 -7.51 -18.33 -8.75
CA ILE A 63 -8.73 -18.86 -9.38
C ILE A 63 -8.36 -19.82 -10.50
N GLY A 64 -7.38 -19.49 -11.34
CA GLY A 64 -6.91 -20.37 -12.41
C GLY A 64 -6.38 -21.69 -11.89
N LEU A 65 -5.58 -21.65 -10.82
CA LEU A 65 -5.07 -22.85 -10.18
C LEU A 65 -6.19 -23.72 -9.58
N SER A 66 -7.21 -23.07 -9.01
CA SER A 66 -8.36 -23.79 -8.44
C SER A 66 -9.18 -24.52 -9.49
N LEU A 67 -9.28 -23.98 -10.70
CA LEU A 67 -9.96 -24.62 -11.81
C LEU A 67 -9.19 -25.87 -12.27
N LYS A 68 -7.85 -25.79 -12.25
CA LYS A 68 -6.99 -26.92 -12.61
C LYS A 68 -7.03 -28.02 -11.57
N SER A 69 -7.03 -27.68 -10.29
CA SER A 69 -7.01 -28.66 -9.18
C SER A 69 -8.39 -29.04 -8.69
N HIS A 70 -9.45 -28.43 -9.20
CA HIS A 70 -10.83 -28.63 -8.76
C HIS A 70 -11.04 -28.46 -7.27
N ASP A 71 -10.34 -27.48 -6.67
CA ASP A 71 -10.44 -27.16 -5.26
C ASP A 71 -11.42 -26.01 -5.03
N PRO A 72 -12.63 -26.29 -4.48
CA PRO A 72 -13.61 -25.23 -4.25
C PRO A 72 -13.19 -24.23 -3.17
N SER A 73 -12.40 -24.65 -2.18
CA SER A 73 -11.90 -23.76 -1.14
C SER A 73 -10.94 -22.70 -1.72
N GLN A 74 -10.03 -23.12 -2.59
CA GLN A 74 -9.09 -22.23 -3.25
C GLN A 74 -9.83 -21.25 -4.17
N ARG A 75 -10.85 -21.73 -4.85
CA ARG A 75 -11.69 -20.89 -5.73
C ARG A 75 -12.42 -19.83 -4.92
N ALA A 76 -13.01 -20.19 -3.78
CA ALA A 76 -13.69 -19.25 -2.90
C ALA A 76 -12.72 -18.19 -2.37
N ASN A 77 -11.53 -18.60 -1.91
CA ASN A 77 -10.49 -17.69 -1.46
C ASN A 77 -10.02 -16.76 -2.58
N GLY A 78 -9.91 -17.27 -3.81
CA GLY A 78 -9.55 -16.46 -4.97
C GLY A 78 -10.59 -15.38 -5.27
N PHE A 79 -11.87 -15.70 -5.20
CA PHE A 79 -12.94 -14.73 -5.39
C PHE A 79 -12.96 -13.67 -4.28
N MET A 80 -12.71 -14.07 -3.03
CA MET A 80 -12.62 -13.11 -1.92
C MET A 80 -11.44 -12.17 -2.10
N THR A 81 -10.29 -12.67 -2.53
CA THR A 81 -9.11 -11.86 -2.82
C THR A 81 -9.37 -10.92 -4.00
N LEU A 82 -10.08 -11.41 -5.02
CA LEU A 82 -10.45 -10.60 -6.17
C LEU A 82 -11.34 -9.44 -5.74
N ALA A 83 -12.37 -9.71 -4.94
CA ALA A 83 -13.27 -8.68 -4.42
C ALA A 83 -12.50 -7.64 -3.60
N GLY A 84 -11.62 -8.09 -2.69
CA GLY A 84 -10.78 -7.21 -1.90
C GLY A 84 -9.86 -6.37 -2.75
N GLY A 85 -9.24 -6.96 -3.77
CA GLY A 85 -8.35 -6.26 -4.69
C GLY A 85 -9.09 -5.18 -5.50
N VAL A 86 -10.30 -5.46 -5.94
CA VAL A 86 -11.15 -4.48 -6.65
C VAL A 86 -11.45 -3.30 -5.73
N VAL A 87 -11.88 -3.55 -4.49
CA VAL A 87 -12.17 -2.50 -3.52
C VAL A 87 -10.95 -1.62 -3.28
N ILE A 88 -9.78 -2.23 -3.07
CA ILE A 88 -8.54 -1.51 -2.81
C ILE A 88 -8.11 -0.71 -4.04
N THR A 89 -8.21 -1.28 -5.24
CA THR A 89 -7.83 -0.60 -6.48
C THR A 89 -8.67 0.64 -6.72
N PHE A 90 -9.96 0.59 -6.41
CA PHE A 90 -10.90 1.70 -6.60
C PHE A 90 -11.21 2.45 -5.31
N ALA A 91 -10.32 2.36 -4.30
CA ALA A 91 -10.53 2.99 -3.00
C ALA A 91 -10.75 4.50 -3.11
N LYS A 92 -9.98 5.18 -3.96
CA LYS A 92 -10.10 6.63 -4.17
C LYS A 92 -11.45 7.00 -4.78
N GLU A 93 -11.87 6.25 -5.79
CA GLU A 93 -13.14 6.47 -6.47
C GLU A 93 -14.32 6.24 -5.53
N ILE A 94 -14.26 5.20 -4.71
CA ILE A 94 -15.29 4.90 -3.70
C ILE A 94 -15.35 6.03 -2.67
N LEU A 95 -14.20 6.49 -2.20
CA LEU A 95 -14.12 7.59 -1.24
C LEU A 95 -14.70 8.86 -1.82
N THR A 96 -14.43 9.17 -3.07
CA THR A 96 -14.95 10.34 -3.77
C THR A 96 -16.47 10.28 -3.87
N LEU A 97 -17.05 9.10 -4.13
CA LEU A 97 -18.48 8.90 -4.18
C LEU A 97 -19.14 9.13 -2.80
N ILE A 98 -18.47 8.69 -1.73
CA ILE A 98 -19.00 8.84 -0.36
C ILE A 98 -18.94 10.29 0.10
N THR A 99 -17.83 10.97 -0.18
CA THR A 99 -17.63 12.35 0.28
C THR A 99 -18.24 13.40 -0.64
N GLY A 100 -18.71 12.99 -1.79
CA GLY A 100 -19.32 13.89 -2.75
C GLY A 100 -18.31 14.58 -3.61
#